data_14ec5f74a9f50f7d836c5d17c1de4bd5
#
_entry.id   14ec5f74a9f50f7d836c5d17c1de4bd5
#
_cell.length_a   1.000
_cell.length_b   1.000
_cell.length_c   1.000
_cell.angle_alpha   90.00
_cell.angle_beta   90.00
_cell.angle_gamma   90.00
#
_symmetry.space_group_name_H-M   'P 1'
#
loop_
_entity.id
_entity.type
_entity.pdbx_description
1 polymer ?
#
loop_
_entity_poly.entity_id
_entity_poly.type
_entity_poly.pdbx_seq_one_letter_code
_entity_poly.pdbx_strand_id
1 'polypeptide(L)'
;MRKEFSWYFKASEDEIDSVWKEGVLTVDANVLLDLYRYHENTRNALVDSLRQFSGRLWLSRQAAEEFFRNRNKVIVSSEKTFKQAKDEVEKLDNHFESTISQLKGNRIIPAEVADGLIENIKPAIDSALNKISESKASYPQYLKEDPILSQLVEMFEDSVGDDFKEDELSDLNQEAELRKKNKVPPGYMDEEKDGDRSYGDFFLWRQILLKSRKDNVPIIFVTSERKEDWWEKISGKTIGPRPELLKEAAEFTDQRIMIYQTDRFLEFSSLYSGGELDSNAVDEIRAVDSLRSDIEHAVEIVEQKVLDSTEFHQEGVLVLNLRRPVKNLTGSGYFDPYLSDAPSMTVTLVSAPEELGKYKLRAGTGTNYDFNLHVISGEYGQLLPVGQYTLKYKAKCGSPDYTTVRKLANDVGVPIERLIEQLNLAGVEVSDEVDEISSLQKIQLLKYLRDQYGHNK
;
A
#
# COMPACT_ATOMS: atom_id res chain seq x y z
N MET A 1 -37.02 7.70 -15.07
CA MET A 1 -35.87 6.82 -15.03
C MET A 1 -34.56 7.63 -15.02
N ARG A 2 -34.21 8.41 -16.07
CA ARG A 2 -32.95 9.20 -16.09
C ARG A 2 -32.82 10.17 -14.91
N LYS A 3 -33.90 10.83 -14.52
CA LYS A 3 -33.93 11.77 -13.38
C LYS A 3 -33.74 11.05 -12.03
N GLU A 4 -34.37 9.89 -11.87
CA GLU A 4 -34.32 9.08 -10.63
C GLU A 4 -33.04 8.26 -10.45
N PHE A 5 -32.34 8.01 -11.56
CA PHE A 5 -31.12 7.14 -11.60
C PHE A 5 -30.01 7.84 -12.39
N SER A 6 -29.83 9.15 -12.20
CA SER A 6 -28.91 9.99 -12.99
C SER A 6 -27.46 9.49 -12.92
N TRP A 7 -27.05 8.87 -11.84
CA TRP A 7 -25.70 8.33 -11.60
C TRP A 7 -25.33 7.12 -12.46
N TYR A 8 -26.31 6.43 -13.08
CA TYR A 8 -26.05 5.34 -14.05
C TYR A 8 -25.93 5.84 -15.50
N PHE A 9 -26.16 7.11 -15.74
CA PHE A 9 -26.12 7.67 -17.08
C PHE A 9 -24.88 8.54 -17.25
N LYS A 10 -24.22 8.38 -18.41
CA LYS A 10 -23.14 9.29 -18.79
C LYS A 10 -23.68 10.72 -18.83
N ALA A 11 -22.86 11.67 -18.39
CA ALA A 11 -23.16 13.08 -18.53
C ALA A 11 -23.32 13.43 -20.04
N SER A 12 -24.24 14.33 -20.35
CA SER A 12 -24.37 14.88 -21.71
C SER A 12 -23.18 15.79 -22.00
N GLU A 13 -22.96 16.08 -23.30
CA GLU A 13 -21.90 17.01 -23.70
C GLU A 13 -22.09 18.38 -23.06
N ASP A 14 -23.33 18.89 -23.00
CA ASP A 14 -23.64 20.16 -22.34
C ASP A 14 -23.33 20.14 -20.83
N GLU A 15 -23.62 19.04 -20.14
CA GLU A 15 -23.27 18.88 -18.72
C GLU A 15 -21.74 18.84 -18.52
N ILE A 16 -21.02 18.13 -19.40
CA ILE A 16 -19.56 18.08 -19.35
C ILE A 16 -19.00 19.48 -19.58
N ASP A 17 -19.45 20.16 -20.61
CA ASP A 17 -19.02 21.53 -20.95
C ASP A 17 -19.26 22.51 -19.79
N SER A 18 -20.43 22.46 -19.15
CA SER A 18 -20.75 23.31 -17.99
C SER A 18 -19.79 23.03 -16.83
N VAL A 19 -19.57 21.75 -16.50
CA VAL A 19 -18.66 21.37 -15.39
C VAL A 19 -17.23 21.80 -15.68
N TRP A 20 -16.75 21.67 -16.92
CA TRP A 20 -15.40 22.10 -17.30
C TRP A 20 -15.23 23.62 -17.28
N LYS A 21 -16.27 24.38 -17.60
CA LYS A 21 -16.24 25.84 -17.57
C LYS A 21 -16.37 26.45 -16.18
N GLU A 22 -17.20 25.86 -15.32
CA GLU A 22 -17.60 26.46 -14.05
C GLU A 22 -17.12 25.70 -12.83
N GLY A 23 -16.76 24.41 -13.00
CA GLY A 23 -16.40 23.52 -11.92
C GLY A 23 -15.07 23.85 -11.27
N VAL A 24 -14.96 23.47 -10.00
CA VAL A 24 -13.74 23.50 -9.23
C VAL A 24 -12.97 22.21 -9.49
N LEU A 25 -11.67 22.33 -9.79
CA LEU A 25 -10.77 21.19 -9.96
C LEU A 25 -10.11 20.86 -8.61
N THR A 26 -10.15 19.59 -8.26
CA THR A 26 -9.39 19.01 -7.13
C THR A 26 -8.67 17.76 -7.56
N VAL A 27 -7.55 17.47 -6.90
CA VAL A 27 -6.72 16.31 -7.22
C VAL A 27 -6.42 15.50 -5.98
N ASP A 28 -6.19 14.21 -6.18
CA ASP A 28 -5.67 13.32 -5.16
C ASP A 28 -4.16 13.56 -4.92
N ALA A 29 -3.68 13.26 -3.73
CA ALA A 29 -2.26 13.32 -3.37
C ALA A 29 -1.36 12.56 -4.36
N ASN A 30 -1.83 11.41 -4.85
CA ASN A 30 -1.10 10.59 -5.81
C ASN A 30 -0.82 11.32 -7.12
N VAL A 31 -1.76 12.13 -7.61
CA VAL A 31 -1.57 12.94 -8.84
C VAL A 31 -0.43 13.95 -8.66
N LEU A 32 -0.33 14.58 -7.49
CA LEU A 32 0.74 15.52 -7.16
C LEU A 32 2.09 14.81 -6.94
N LEU A 33 2.08 13.65 -6.31
CA LEU A 33 3.27 12.83 -6.08
C LEU A 33 3.83 12.26 -7.38
N ASP A 34 2.99 11.99 -8.37
CA ASP A 34 3.41 11.48 -9.66
C ASP A 34 4.20 12.50 -10.49
N LEU A 35 4.07 13.80 -10.20
CA LEU A 35 4.90 14.85 -10.81
C LEU A 35 6.41 14.62 -10.58
N TYR A 36 6.80 13.95 -9.49
CA TYR A 36 8.19 13.56 -9.21
C TYR A 36 8.63 12.28 -9.92
N ARG A 37 7.70 11.55 -10.56
CA ARG A 37 7.93 10.27 -11.25
C ARG A 37 7.92 10.42 -12.77
N TYR A 38 7.18 11.40 -13.30
CA TYR A 38 7.05 11.63 -14.73
C TYR A 38 8.28 12.31 -15.34
N HIS A 39 8.53 12.05 -16.61
CA HIS A 39 9.43 12.85 -17.42
C HIS A 39 8.98 14.31 -17.48
N GLU A 40 9.92 15.18 -17.80
CA GLU A 40 9.68 16.62 -17.79
C GLU A 40 8.50 17.06 -18.66
N ASN A 41 8.40 16.52 -19.87
CA ASN A 41 7.31 16.87 -20.80
C ASN A 41 5.94 16.47 -20.23
N THR A 42 5.79 15.26 -19.74
CA THR A 42 4.53 14.77 -19.12
C THR A 42 4.18 15.57 -17.87
N ARG A 43 5.16 15.84 -17.02
CA ARG A 43 4.99 16.69 -15.86
C ARG A 43 4.52 18.09 -16.23
N ASN A 44 5.16 18.74 -17.20
CA ASN A 44 4.78 20.06 -17.66
C ASN A 44 3.37 20.07 -18.26
N ALA A 45 3.03 19.09 -19.09
CA ALA A 45 1.69 18.96 -19.66
C ALA A 45 0.62 18.84 -18.56
N LEU A 46 0.88 18.05 -17.50
CA LEU A 46 -0.05 17.93 -16.38
C LEU A 46 -0.15 19.24 -15.57
N VAL A 47 0.97 19.88 -15.26
CA VAL A 47 0.99 21.16 -14.55
C VAL A 47 0.25 22.25 -15.35
N ASP A 48 0.45 22.32 -16.66
CA ASP A 48 -0.23 23.29 -17.53
C ASP A 48 -1.73 23.00 -17.61
N SER A 49 -2.13 21.72 -17.60
CA SER A 49 -3.53 21.32 -17.50
C SER A 49 -4.19 21.75 -16.18
N LEU A 50 -3.47 21.66 -15.07
CA LEU A 50 -3.94 22.17 -13.77
C LEU A 50 -4.06 23.69 -13.79
N ARG A 51 -3.12 24.42 -14.40
CA ARG A 51 -3.14 25.89 -14.52
C ARG A 51 -4.32 26.45 -15.29
N GLN A 52 -4.95 25.67 -16.19
CA GLN A 52 -6.18 26.07 -16.88
C GLN A 52 -7.33 26.35 -15.90
N PHE A 53 -7.26 25.76 -14.70
CA PHE A 53 -8.23 25.97 -13.63
C PHE A 53 -7.78 27.04 -12.61
N SER A 54 -6.83 27.93 -12.96
CA SER A 54 -6.42 29.02 -12.08
C SER A 54 -7.65 29.83 -11.59
N GLY A 55 -7.72 30.06 -10.27
CA GLY A 55 -8.89 30.65 -9.60
C GLY A 55 -10.05 29.67 -9.33
N ARG A 56 -9.98 28.44 -9.82
CA ARG A 56 -10.94 27.35 -9.57
C ARG A 56 -10.26 26.06 -9.14
N LEU A 57 -9.01 26.16 -8.66
CA LEU A 57 -8.29 25.06 -8.02
C LEU A 57 -8.64 25.00 -6.54
N TRP A 58 -8.78 23.81 -6.03
CA TRP A 58 -8.94 23.56 -4.61
C TRP A 58 -8.29 22.21 -4.26
N LEU A 59 -7.58 22.15 -3.14
CA LEU A 59 -6.96 20.93 -2.65
C LEU A 59 -7.58 20.57 -1.30
N SER A 60 -8.10 19.35 -1.17
CA SER A 60 -8.58 18.90 0.12
C SER A 60 -7.47 18.85 1.16
N ARG A 61 -7.79 19.08 2.42
CA ARG A 61 -6.84 18.98 3.54
C ARG A 61 -6.18 17.61 3.59
N GLN A 62 -6.97 16.56 3.43
CA GLN A 62 -6.49 15.18 3.41
C GLN A 62 -5.45 14.95 2.30
N ALA A 63 -5.72 15.39 1.07
CA ALA A 63 -4.77 15.24 -0.03
C ALA A 63 -3.48 16.04 0.20
N ALA A 64 -3.58 17.26 0.73
CA ALA A 64 -2.42 18.09 1.05
C ALA A 64 -1.53 17.41 2.10
N GLU A 65 -2.10 16.92 3.19
CA GLU A 65 -1.35 16.23 4.25
C GLU A 65 -0.70 14.94 3.76
N GLU A 66 -1.42 14.15 2.97
CA GLU A 66 -0.88 12.93 2.37
C GLU A 66 0.26 13.23 1.40
N PHE A 67 0.14 14.26 0.58
CA PHE A 67 1.22 14.73 -0.28
C PHE A 67 2.48 15.07 0.53
N PHE A 68 2.39 15.94 1.53
CA PHE A 68 3.55 16.33 2.34
C PHE A 68 4.17 15.15 3.10
N ARG A 69 3.34 14.25 3.63
CA ARG A 69 3.80 13.05 4.34
C ARG A 69 4.61 12.11 3.44
N ASN A 70 4.22 11.97 2.19
CA ASN A 70 4.79 10.99 1.26
C ASN A 70 5.82 11.58 0.29
N ARG A 71 5.84 12.91 0.07
CA ARG A 71 6.69 13.58 -0.91
C ARG A 71 8.16 13.17 -0.82
N ASN A 72 8.78 13.29 0.35
CA ASN A 72 10.19 12.98 0.51
C ASN A 72 10.51 11.50 0.22
N LYS A 73 9.59 10.59 0.57
CA LYS A 73 9.74 9.16 0.27
C LYS A 73 9.69 8.91 -1.25
N VAL A 74 8.80 9.60 -1.95
CA VAL A 74 8.66 9.50 -3.40
C VAL A 74 9.91 10.02 -4.10
N ILE A 75 10.42 11.20 -3.71
CA ILE A 75 11.67 11.76 -4.26
C ILE A 75 12.83 10.76 -4.10
N VAL A 76 13.07 10.26 -2.88
CA VAL A 76 14.15 9.29 -2.61
C VAL A 76 13.94 7.98 -3.39
N SER A 77 12.70 7.52 -3.53
CA SER A 77 12.38 6.32 -4.31
C SER A 77 12.66 6.53 -5.79
N SER A 78 12.30 7.68 -6.35
CA SER A 78 12.56 8.02 -7.76
C SER A 78 14.07 8.09 -8.07
N GLU A 79 14.86 8.68 -7.17
CA GLU A 79 16.33 8.69 -7.31
C GLU A 79 16.93 7.27 -7.27
N LYS A 80 16.38 6.36 -6.44
CA LYS A 80 16.84 4.96 -6.37
C LYS A 80 16.58 4.18 -7.65
N THR A 81 15.58 4.56 -8.43
CA THR A 81 15.24 3.90 -9.70
C THR A 81 16.40 3.92 -10.68
N PHE A 82 17.18 5.02 -10.74
CA PHE A 82 18.38 5.09 -11.59
C PHE A 82 19.43 4.04 -11.21
N LYS A 83 19.64 3.83 -9.89
CA LYS A 83 20.56 2.79 -9.42
C LYS A 83 20.05 1.41 -9.78
N GLN A 84 18.76 1.16 -9.57
CA GLN A 84 18.14 -0.14 -9.90
C GLN A 84 18.24 -0.43 -11.39
N ALA A 85 17.92 0.54 -12.26
CA ALA A 85 18.03 0.40 -13.70
C ALA A 85 19.49 0.11 -14.13
N LYS A 86 20.45 0.83 -13.56
CA LYS A 86 21.87 0.58 -13.81
C LYS A 86 22.29 -0.82 -13.38
N ASP A 87 21.94 -1.23 -12.15
CA ASP A 87 22.26 -2.55 -11.61
C ASP A 87 21.67 -3.67 -12.49
N GLU A 88 20.47 -3.50 -13.06
CA GLU A 88 19.86 -4.50 -13.95
C GLU A 88 20.58 -4.59 -15.31
N VAL A 89 21.00 -3.47 -15.90
CA VAL A 89 21.76 -3.48 -17.15
C VAL A 89 23.18 -4.04 -16.94
N GLU A 90 23.83 -3.74 -15.81
CA GLU A 90 25.13 -4.31 -15.44
C GLU A 90 25.04 -5.83 -15.23
N LYS A 91 23.93 -6.36 -14.71
CA LYS A 91 23.70 -7.81 -14.61
C LYS A 91 23.58 -8.44 -15.99
N LEU A 92 22.84 -7.79 -16.89
CA LEU A 92 22.73 -8.23 -18.28
C LEU A 92 24.10 -8.28 -18.96
N ASP A 93 24.95 -7.27 -18.77
CA ASP A 93 26.31 -7.19 -19.31
C ASP A 93 27.18 -8.34 -18.77
N ASN A 94 27.18 -8.58 -17.47
CA ASN A 94 27.91 -9.68 -16.86
C ASN A 94 27.47 -11.06 -17.39
N HIS A 95 26.16 -11.24 -17.55
CA HIS A 95 25.62 -12.48 -18.14
C HIS A 95 26.01 -12.64 -19.61
N PHE A 96 25.96 -11.55 -20.38
CA PHE A 96 26.41 -11.50 -21.77
C PHE A 96 27.90 -11.89 -21.89
N GLU A 97 28.79 -11.28 -21.08
CA GLU A 97 30.23 -11.59 -21.10
C GLU A 97 30.49 -13.07 -20.74
N SER A 98 29.77 -13.63 -19.76
CA SER A 98 29.83 -15.03 -19.41
C SER A 98 29.43 -15.93 -20.61
N THR A 99 28.37 -15.58 -21.28
CA THR A 99 27.86 -16.30 -22.46
C THR A 99 28.88 -16.25 -23.60
N ILE A 100 29.46 -15.08 -23.89
CA ILE A 100 30.52 -14.92 -24.90
C ILE A 100 31.74 -15.79 -24.57
N SER A 101 32.16 -15.80 -23.28
CA SER A 101 33.28 -16.63 -22.83
C SER A 101 32.99 -18.12 -23.05
N GLN A 102 31.81 -18.60 -22.78
CA GLN A 102 31.41 -19.98 -23.03
C GLN A 102 31.39 -20.33 -24.52
N LEU A 103 30.86 -19.45 -25.37
CA LEU A 103 30.87 -19.66 -26.83
C LEU A 103 32.28 -19.70 -27.39
N LYS A 104 33.18 -18.79 -26.99
CA LYS A 104 34.60 -18.79 -27.40
C LYS A 104 35.38 -20.00 -26.89
N GLY A 105 34.97 -20.55 -25.75
CA GLY A 105 35.56 -21.80 -25.19
C GLY A 105 35.10 -23.07 -25.92
N ASN A 106 34.06 -23.00 -26.73
CA ASN A 106 33.47 -24.13 -27.44
C ASN A 106 34.21 -24.33 -28.79
N ARG A 107 34.86 -25.52 -28.97
CA ARG A 107 35.63 -25.81 -30.17
C ARG A 107 34.79 -26.12 -31.40
N ILE A 108 33.50 -26.35 -31.26
CA ILE A 108 32.60 -26.76 -32.34
C ILE A 108 31.88 -25.51 -32.95
N ILE A 109 31.65 -24.49 -32.08
CA ILE A 109 30.97 -23.27 -32.51
C ILE A 109 31.97 -22.33 -33.20
N PRO A 110 31.66 -21.81 -34.40
CA PRO A 110 32.50 -20.83 -35.10
C PRO A 110 32.65 -19.53 -34.26
N ALA A 111 33.89 -18.99 -34.28
CA ALA A 111 34.19 -17.76 -33.47
C ALA A 111 33.32 -16.55 -33.92
N GLU A 112 32.92 -16.52 -35.21
CA GLU A 112 32.08 -15.48 -35.80
C GLU A 112 30.74 -15.32 -35.10
N VAL A 113 30.22 -16.39 -34.48
CA VAL A 113 28.99 -16.31 -33.68
C VAL A 113 29.16 -15.43 -32.46
N ALA A 114 30.23 -15.62 -31.69
CA ALA A 114 30.56 -14.80 -30.52
C ALA A 114 30.92 -13.37 -30.95
N ASP A 115 31.70 -13.21 -31.99
CA ASP A 115 32.13 -11.89 -32.47
C ASP A 115 30.93 -11.07 -33.00
N GLY A 116 30.01 -11.70 -33.75
CA GLY A 116 28.78 -11.04 -34.17
C GLY A 116 27.84 -10.59 -33.01
N LEU A 117 27.79 -11.40 -31.95
CA LEU A 117 27.03 -10.97 -30.74
C LEU A 117 27.71 -9.77 -30.06
N ILE A 118 29.05 -9.78 -29.93
CA ILE A 118 29.78 -8.66 -29.35
C ILE A 118 29.54 -7.38 -30.17
N GLU A 119 29.68 -7.46 -31.50
CA GLU A 119 29.52 -6.30 -32.38
C GLU A 119 28.13 -5.67 -32.32
N ASN A 120 27.09 -6.48 -32.18
CA ASN A 120 25.71 -5.98 -32.22
C ASN A 120 25.13 -5.65 -30.80
N ILE A 121 25.46 -6.38 -29.78
CA ILE A 121 24.82 -6.26 -28.46
C ILE A 121 25.62 -5.36 -27.50
N LYS A 122 26.95 -5.50 -27.44
CA LYS A 122 27.77 -4.74 -26.50
C LYS A 122 27.59 -3.21 -26.63
N PRO A 123 27.58 -2.62 -27.84
CA PRO A 123 27.35 -1.19 -28.01
C PRO A 123 25.96 -0.74 -27.50
N ALA A 124 24.94 -1.60 -27.61
CA ALA A 124 23.60 -1.31 -27.11
C ALA A 124 23.56 -1.27 -25.58
N ILE A 125 24.25 -2.22 -24.93
CA ILE A 125 24.39 -2.26 -23.44
C ILE A 125 25.14 -1.01 -22.96
N ASP A 126 26.28 -0.68 -23.57
CA ASP A 126 27.08 0.48 -23.20
C ASP A 126 26.32 1.79 -23.43
N SER A 127 25.55 1.90 -24.52
CA SER A 127 24.66 3.03 -24.79
C SER A 127 23.58 3.17 -23.71
N ALA A 128 22.98 2.06 -23.27
CA ALA A 128 21.97 2.06 -22.21
C ALA A 128 22.55 2.55 -20.87
N LEU A 129 23.71 2.05 -20.48
CA LEU A 129 24.40 2.49 -19.24
C LEU A 129 24.76 3.96 -19.27
N ASN A 130 25.24 4.48 -20.41
CA ASN A 130 25.53 5.89 -20.59
C ASN A 130 24.27 6.75 -20.47
N LYS A 131 23.18 6.38 -21.16
CA LYS A 131 21.90 7.11 -21.08
C LYS A 131 21.33 7.14 -19.66
N ILE A 132 21.39 6.02 -18.91
CA ILE A 132 20.97 5.98 -17.50
C ILE A 132 21.83 6.94 -16.66
N SER A 133 23.13 6.97 -16.90
CA SER A 133 24.05 7.83 -16.17
C SER A 133 23.84 9.32 -16.48
N GLU A 134 23.60 9.67 -17.73
CA GLU A 134 23.27 11.03 -18.20
C GLU A 134 21.93 11.48 -17.61
N SER A 135 20.90 10.63 -17.68
CA SER A 135 19.57 10.92 -17.09
C SER A 135 19.65 11.15 -15.59
N LYS A 136 20.49 10.36 -14.87
CA LYS A 136 20.73 10.56 -13.44
C LYS A 136 21.43 11.88 -13.16
N ALA A 137 22.41 12.26 -13.99
CA ALA A 137 23.17 13.49 -13.80
C ALA A 137 22.32 14.75 -14.04
N SER A 138 21.35 14.67 -14.96
CA SER A 138 20.40 15.74 -15.26
C SER A 138 19.19 15.76 -14.35
N TYR A 139 18.96 14.71 -13.55
CA TYR A 139 17.80 14.62 -12.65
C TYR A 139 17.90 15.65 -11.52
N PRO A 140 16.87 16.50 -11.31
CA PRO A 140 16.93 17.55 -10.31
C PRO A 140 17.05 17.03 -8.88
N GLN A 141 17.80 17.73 -8.04
CA GLN A 141 17.97 17.37 -6.63
C GLN A 141 16.81 17.93 -5.78
N TYR A 142 15.61 17.40 -5.97
CA TYR A 142 14.37 17.91 -5.37
C TYR A 142 14.39 18.01 -3.83
N LEU A 143 15.26 17.28 -3.13
CA LEU A 143 15.42 17.44 -1.67
C LEU A 143 16.16 18.74 -1.31
N LYS A 144 16.90 19.36 -2.24
CA LYS A 144 17.63 20.61 -2.02
C LYS A 144 16.88 21.81 -2.59
N GLU A 145 16.39 21.66 -3.82
CA GLU A 145 15.68 22.69 -4.54
C GLU A 145 14.50 22.04 -5.28
N ASP A 146 13.28 22.44 -4.93
CA ASP A 146 12.07 21.81 -5.41
C ASP A 146 11.18 22.79 -6.20
N PRO A 147 11.42 22.94 -7.50
CA PRO A 147 10.59 23.77 -8.35
C PRO A 147 9.16 23.23 -8.50
N ILE A 148 8.95 21.91 -8.35
CA ILE A 148 7.61 21.32 -8.39
C ILE A 148 6.81 21.79 -7.18
N LEU A 149 7.37 21.69 -5.98
CA LEU A 149 6.72 22.18 -4.77
C LEU A 149 6.41 23.67 -4.86
N SER A 150 7.35 24.48 -5.37
CA SER A 150 7.15 25.92 -5.52
C SER A 150 5.97 26.23 -6.43
N GLN A 151 5.83 25.53 -7.55
CA GLN A 151 4.70 25.68 -8.47
C GLN A 151 3.38 25.23 -7.83
N LEU A 152 3.38 24.12 -7.08
CA LEU A 152 2.18 23.64 -6.39
C LEU A 152 1.74 24.62 -5.29
N VAL A 153 2.67 25.17 -4.52
CA VAL A 153 2.38 26.20 -3.52
C VAL A 153 1.74 27.42 -4.17
N GLU A 154 2.33 27.95 -5.26
CA GLU A 154 1.76 29.07 -6.01
C GLU A 154 0.33 28.80 -6.49
N MET A 155 0.04 27.59 -6.97
CA MET A 155 -1.28 27.21 -7.47
C MET A 155 -2.33 27.04 -6.38
N PHE A 156 -1.95 26.57 -5.19
CA PHE A 156 -2.88 26.17 -4.13
C PHE A 156 -2.78 26.99 -2.84
N GLU A 157 -1.97 28.04 -2.77
CA GLU A 157 -1.64 28.80 -1.53
C GLU A 157 -2.88 29.19 -0.70
N ASP A 158 -3.90 29.74 -1.36
CA ASP A 158 -5.15 30.17 -0.72
C ASP A 158 -6.33 29.22 -0.98
N SER A 159 -6.05 28.00 -1.50
CA SER A 159 -7.06 27.08 -2.02
C SER A 159 -7.01 25.70 -1.36
N VAL A 160 -6.42 25.59 -0.17
CA VAL A 160 -6.42 24.35 0.63
C VAL A 160 -7.63 24.38 1.55
N GLY A 161 -8.32 23.24 1.62
CA GLY A 161 -9.48 23.05 2.48
C GLY A 161 -9.13 23.03 3.98
N ASP A 162 -10.16 23.29 4.79
CA ASP A 162 -10.07 23.21 6.24
C ASP A 162 -9.99 21.74 6.70
N ASP A 163 -9.42 21.54 7.87
CA ASP A 163 -9.48 20.27 8.57
C ASP A 163 -10.88 20.01 9.14
N PHE A 164 -11.21 18.74 9.43
CA PHE A 164 -12.39 18.40 10.20
C PHE A 164 -12.24 18.89 11.64
N LYS A 165 -13.34 19.31 12.23
CA LYS A 165 -13.33 19.69 13.64
C LYS A 165 -13.22 18.43 14.53
N GLU A 166 -12.63 18.60 15.72
CA GLU A 166 -12.46 17.48 16.67
C GLU A 166 -13.78 16.79 17.04
N ASP A 167 -14.86 17.56 17.16
CA ASP A 167 -16.20 17.04 17.46
C ASP A 167 -16.81 16.24 16.29
N GLU A 168 -16.42 16.54 15.04
CA GLU A 168 -16.87 15.83 13.83
C GLU A 168 -16.06 14.55 13.60
N LEU A 169 -14.78 14.52 14.00
CA LEU A 169 -13.85 13.39 13.73
C LEU A 169 -14.33 12.08 14.36
N SER A 170 -14.94 12.11 15.54
CA SER A 170 -15.46 10.89 16.19
C SER A 170 -16.54 10.21 15.36
N ASP A 171 -17.49 10.99 14.84
CA ASP A 171 -18.59 10.48 14.03
C ASP A 171 -18.11 10.02 12.66
N LEU A 172 -17.18 10.77 12.06
CA LEU A 172 -16.56 10.42 10.78
C LEU A 172 -15.73 9.14 10.86
N ASN A 173 -15.00 8.93 11.94
CA ASN A 173 -14.26 7.68 12.18
C ASN A 173 -15.21 6.48 12.31
N GLN A 174 -16.32 6.63 13.05
CA GLN A 174 -17.34 5.58 13.14
C GLN A 174 -18.00 5.29 11.80
N GLU A 175 -18.31 6.33 11.02
CA GLU A 175 -18.83 6.16 9.66
C GLU A 175 -17.82 5.44 8.76
N ALA A 176 -16.54 5.82 8.81
CA ALA A 176 -15.47 5.21 8.04
C ALA A 176 -15.33 3.72 8.35
N GLU A 177 -15.37 3.34 9.64
CA GLU A 177 -15.32 1.95 10.06
C GLU A 177 -16.52 1.14 9.55
N LEU A 178 -17.73 1.71 9.65
CA LEU A 178 -18.94 1.08 9.13
C LEU A 178 -18.90 0.92 7.60
N ARG A 179 -18.40 1.93 6.88
CA ARG A 179 -18.22 1.87 5.42
C ARG A 179 -17.24 0.77 5.03
N LYS A 180 -16.08 0.69 5.70
CA LYS A 180 -15.09 -0.36 5.48
C LYS A 180 -15.69 -1.74 5.72
N LYS A 181 -16.35 -1.97 6.86
CA LYS A 181 -17.00 -3.23 7.21
C LYS A 181 -18.07 -3.64 6.19
N ASN A 182 -18.84 -2.70 5.67
CA ASN A 182 -19.93 -2.96 4.72
C ASN A 182 -19.48 -2.84 3.25
N LYS A 183 -18.17 -2.66 2.99
CA LYS A 183 -17.59 -2.46 1.65
C LYS A 183 -18.28 -1.32 0.87
N VAL A 184 -18.56 -0.21 1.55
CA VAL A 184 -19.08 1.00 0.93
C VAL A 184 -17.92 1.86 0.43
N PRO A 185 -17.84 2.18 -0.88
CA PRO A 185 -16.75 2.96 -1.44
C PRO A 185 -16.77 4.43 -0.97
N PRO A 186 -15.60 5.12 -0.97
CA PRO A 186 -14.27 4.62 -1.29
C PRO A 186 -13.51 4.11 -0.04
N GLY A 187 -12.35 3.49 -0.24
CA GLY A 187 -11.35 3.22 0.80
C GLY A 187 -11.50 1.87 1.50
N TYR A 188 -12.45 1.01 1.10
CA TYR A 188 -12.57 -0.32 1.71
C TYR A 188 -11.49 -1.32 1.26
N MET A 189 -10.72 -0.98 0.21
CA MET A 189 -9.60 -1.80 -0.26
C MET A 189 -8.28 -1.52 0.49
N ASP A 190 -8.24 -0.52 1.38
CA ASP A 190 -7.06 -0.12 2.14
C ASP A 190 -6.94 -0.89 3.49
N GLU A 191 -7.05 -2.21 3.45
CA GLU A 191 -7.01 -3.06 4.65
C GLU A 191 -5.65 -3.07 5.37
N GLU A 192 -4.55 -2.75 4.66
CA GLU A 192 -3.18 -2.84 5.19
C GLU A 192 -2.67 -1.57 5.90
N LYS A 193 -3.46 -0.51 5.96
CA LYS A 193 -3.04 0.75 6.61
C LYS A 193 -3.51 0.80 8.06
N ASP A 194 -2.59 0.97 8.99
CA ASP A 194 -2.88 1.07 10.43
C ASP A 194 -3.60 2.37 10.81
N GLY A 195 -4.65 2.26 11.63
CA GLY A 195 -5.33 3.37 12.29
C GLY A 195 -6.02 4.35 11.32
N ASP A 196 -6.01 5.65 11.65
CA ASP A 196 -6.67 6.73 10.88
C ASP A 196 -6.24 6.81 9.41
N ARG A 197 -5.11 6.20 9.04
CA ARG A 197 -4.63 6.14 7.66
C ARG A 197 -5.47 5.25 6.76
N SER A 198 -6.19 4.29 7.32
CA SER A 198 -7.07 3.40 6.57
C SER A 198 -8.34 4.09 6.06
N TYR A 199 -8.60 5.31 6.50
CA TYR A 199 -9.80 6.08 6.16
C TYR A 199 -9.51 7.28 5.25
N GLY A 200 -8.27 7.42 4.76
CA GLY A 200 -7.83 8.58 3.96
C GLY A 200 -8.70 8.83 2.74
N ASP A 201 -9.03 7.79 1.98
CA ASP A 201 -9.88 7.89 0.78
C ASP A 201 -11.30 8.36 1.13
N PHE A 202 -11.86 7.88 2.24
CA PHE A 202 -13.17 8.34 2.72
C PHE A 202 -13.11 9.79 3.16
N PHE A 203 -12.09 10.22 3.90
CA PHE A 203 -11.96 11.62 4.33
C PHE A 203 -11.77 12.56 3.14
N LEU A 204 -10.94 12.18 2.17
CA LEU A 204 -10.79 12.89 0.90
C LEU A 204 -12.14 13.07 0.21
N TRP A 205 -12.88 11.98 0.03
CA TRP A 205 -14.19 11.98 -0.61
C TRP A 205 -15.19 12.86 0.15
N ARG A 206 -15.26 12.75 1.47
CA ARG A 206 -16.12 13.56 2.33
C ARG A 206 -15.81 15.05 2.21
N GLN A 207 -14.54 15.44 2.17
CA GLN A 207 -14.14 16.83 1.97
C GLN A 207 -14.56 17.37 0.59
N ILE A 208 -14.46 16.56 -0.45
CA ILE A 208 -14.95 16.91 -1.81
C ILE A 208 -16.46 17.15 -1.80
N LEU A 209 -17.23 16.27 -1.18
CA LEU A 209 -18.67 16.41 -1.06
C LEU A 209 -19.05 17.67 -0.30
N LEU A 210 -18.39 17.95 0.83
CA LEU A 210 -18.62 19.13 1.64
C LEU A 210 -18.29 20.43 0.88
N LYS A 211 -17.18 20.46 0.15
CA LYS A 211 -16.78 21.59 -0.71
C LYS A 211 -17.85 21.87 -1.76
N SER A 212 -18.27 20.84 -2.51
CA SER A 212 -19.28 20.97 -3.54
C SER A 212 -20.60 21.52 -2.98
N ARG A 213 -21.06 20.99 -1.84
CA ARG A 213 -22.30 21.43 -1.18
C ARG A 213 -22.19 22.83 -0.60
N LYS A 214 -21.07 23.15 0.10
CA LYS A 214 -20.87 24.45 0.77
C LYS A 214 -20.86 25.60 -0.24
N ASP A 215 -20.15 25.42 -1.35
CA ASP A 215 -19.96 26.47 -2.34
C ASP A 215 -20.98 26.40 -3.48
N ASN A 216 -21.80 25.35 -3.50
CA ASN A 216 -22.80 25.06 -4.53
C ASN A 216 -22.18 25.02 -5.94
N VAL A 217 -21.07 24.31 -6.11
CA VAL A 217 -20.32 24.23 -7.37
C VAL A 217 -20.10 22.77 -7.80
N PRO A 218 -20.11 22.48 -9.11
CA PRO A 218 -19.68 21.19 -9.60
C PRO A 218 -18.18 20.99 -9.39
N ILE A 219 -17.76 19.73 -9.26
CA ILE A 219 -16.34 19.39 -9.03
C ILE A 219 -15.82 18.45 -10.10
N ILE A 220 -14.61 18.70 -10.54
CA ILE A 220 -13.77 17.77 -11.29
C ILE A 220 -12.74 17.21 -10.28
N PHE A 221 -12.84 15.92 -10.01
CA PHE A 221 -11.86 15.21 -9.18
C PHE A 221 -10.97 14.34 -10.04
N VAL A 222 -9.65 14.51 -9.91
CA VAL A 222 -8.64 13.73 -10.63
C VAL A 222 -7.88 12.87 -9.66
N THR A 223 -7.76 11.58 -9.97
CA THR A 223 -7.01 10.62 -9.17
C THR A 223 -6.21 9.67 -10.05
N SER A 224 -5.04 9.26 -9.57
CA SER A 224 -4.25 8.16 -10.15
C SER A 224 -4.69 6.78 -9.60
N GLU A 225 -5.71 6.73 -8.73
CA GLU A 225 -6.19 5.48 -8.15
C GLU A 225 -6.86 4.60 -9.22
N ARG A 226 -6.58 3.30 -9.18
CA ARG A 226 -7.10 2.30 -10.13
C ARG A 226 -7.89 1.19 -9.43
N LYS A 227 -8.04 1.25 -8.10
CA LYS A 227 -8.75 0.23 -7.31
C LYS A 227 -10.23 0.18 -7.63
N GLU A 228 -10.82 -0.99 -7.38
CA GLU A 228 -12.24 -1.24 -7.68
C GLU A 228 -13.21 -0.54 -6.73
N ASP A 229 -12.75 0.01 -5.63
CA ASP A 229 -13.55 0.84 -4.74
C ASP A 229 -13.74 2.28 -5.23
N TRP A 230 -12.95 2.72 -6.23
CA TRP A 230 -13.16 3.95 -6.98
C TRP A 230 -13.79 3.70 -8.35
N TRP A 231 -13.47 2.55 -8.98
CA TRP A 231 -13.80 2.30 -10.38
C TRP A 231 -14.63 1.04 -10.55
N GLU A 232 -15.73 1.14 -11.32
CA GLU A 232 -16.48 -0.02 -11.74
C GLU A 232 -15.67 -0.79 -12.79
N LYS A 233 -15.41 -2.07 -12.49
CA LYS A 233 -14.70 -2.99 -13.38
C LYS A 233 -15.60 -4.15 -13.76
N ILE A 234 -15.70 -4.43 -15.06
CA ILE A 234 -16.44 -5.58 -15.59
C ILE A 234 -15.51 -6.37 -16.48
N SER A 235 -15.27 -7.64 -16.15
CA SER A 235 -14.35 -8.52 -16.88
C SER A 235 -12.96 -7.90 -17.08
N GLY A 236 -12.43 -7.25 -16.04
CA GLY A 236 -11.12 -6.60 -16.07
C GLY A 236 -11.05 -5.26 -16.80
N LYS A 237 -12.15 -4.78 -17.36
CA LYS A 237 -12.23 -3.46 -18.02
C LYS A 237 -12.83 -2.42 -17.09
N THR A 238 -12.17 -1.28 -16.94
CA THR A 238 -12.73 -0.12 -16.24
C THR A 238 -13.83 0.50 -17.08
N ILE A 239 -15.03 0.58 -16.52
CA ILE A 239 -16.22 1.13 -17.19
C ILE A 239 -16.38 2.63 -16.89
N GLY A 240 -16.13 3.02 -15.64
CA GLY A 240 -16.25 4.38 -15.16
C GLY A 240 -16.10 4.46 -13.65
N PRO A 241 -16.32 5.63 -13.04
CA PRO A 241 -16.43 5.74 -11.60
C PRO A 241 -17.54 4.86 -11.04
N ARG A 242 -17.40 4.38 -9.83
CA ARG A 242 -18.43 3.57 -9.18
C ARG A 242 -19.76 4.32 -9.08
N PRO A 243 -20.88 3.67 -9.48
CA PRO A 243 -22.21 4.27 -9.39
C PRO A 243 -22.59 4.70 -7.96
N GLU A 244 -22.08 3.99 -6.94
CA GLU A 244 -22.32 4.30 -5.53
C GLU A 244 -21.76 5.66 -5.13
N LEU A 245 -20.55 6.01 -5.62
CA LEU A 245 -19.93 7.32 -5.39
C LEU A 245 -20.73 8.43 -6.08
N LEU A 246 -21.12 8.21 -7.33
CA LEU A 246 -21.91 9.18 -8.09
C LEU A 246 -23.30 9.37 -7.50
N LYS A 247 -23.91 8.30 -6.96
CA LYS A 247 -25.18 8.37 -6.23
C LYS A 247 -25.03 9.19 -4.96
N GLU A 248 -24.04 8.89 -4.12
CA GLU A 248 -23.77 9.64 -2.90
C GLU A 248 -23.54 11.13 -3.20
N ALA A 249 -22.78 11.44 -4.24
CA ALA A 249 -22.57 12.82 -4.68
C ALA A 249 -23.89 13.50 -5.05
N ALA A 250 -24.73 12.87 -5.86
CA ALA A 250 -26.01 13.42 -6.29
C ALA A 250 -26.99 13.63 -5.12
N GLU A 251 -27.00 12.73 -4.13
CA GLU A 251 -27.85 12.81 -2.94
C GLU A 251 -27.33 13.84 -1.92
N PHE A 252 -26.00 14.08 -1.89
CA PHE A 252 -25.37 14.93 -0.89
C PHE A 252 -25.26 16.40 -1.32
N THR A 253 -25.01 16.68 -2.60
CA THR A 253 -24.56 18.03 -3.03
C THR A 253 -25.52 18.75 -3.99
N ASP A 254 -26.47 18.07 -4.62
CA ASP A 254 -27.28 18.59 -5.75
C ASP A 254 -26.39 19.06 -6.95
N GLN A 255 -25.09 18.87 -6.91
CA GLN A 255 -24.12 19.27 -7.94
C GLN A 255 -23.49 18.06 -8.61
N ARG A 256 -23.01 18.23 -9.83
CA ARG A 256 -22.32 17.17 -10.55
C ARG A 256 -20.87 17.06 -10.07
N ILE A 257 -20.44 15.84 -9.69
CA ILE A 257 -19.04 15.52 -9.47
C ILE A 257 -18.60 14.60 -10.60
N MET A 258 -17.55 15.00 -11.30
CA MET A 258 -16.89 14.20 -12.33
C MET A 258 -15.58 13.65 -11.79
N ILE A 259 -15.36 12.36 -11.94
CA ILE A 259 -14.15 11.68 -11.47
C ILE A 259 -13.39 11.21 -12.71
N TYR A 260 -12.12 11.65 -12.84
CA TYR A 260 -11.25 11.28 -13.94
C TYR A 260 -9.99 10.60 -13.45
N GLN A 261 -9.51 9.64 -14.21
CA GLN A 261 -8.13 9.19 -14.13
C GLN A 261 -7.21 10.24 -14.74
N THR A 262 -5.96 10.30 -14.29
CA THR A 262 -5.00 11.33 -14.71
C THR A 262 -4.82 11.38 -16.23
N ASP A 263 -4.73 10.23 -16.90
CA ASP A 263 -4.62 10.16 -18.36
C ASP A 263 -5.85 10.74 -19.08
N ARG A 264 -7.04 10.44 -18.58
CA ARG A 264 -8.29 10.96 -19.11
C ARG A 264 -8.44 12.46 -18.86
N PHE A 265 -8.04 12.93 -17.69
CA PHE A 265 -8.03 14.36 -17.40
C PHE A 265 -7.14 15.12 -18.40
N LEU A 266 -5.94 14.59 -18.69
CA LEU A 266 -5.03 15.21 -19.65
C LEU A 266 -5.62 15.24 -21.06
N GLU A 267 -6.27 14.16 -21.51
CA GLU A 267 -6.98 14.12 -22.79
C GLU A 267 -8.09 15.19 -22.89
N PHE A 268 -8.93 15.28 -21.87
CA PHE A 268 -10.02 16.28 -21.86
C PHE A 268 -9.47 17.70 -21.73
N SER A 269 -8.46 17.93 -20.89
CA SER A 269 -7.81 19.24 -20.74
C SER A 269 -7.25 19.77 -22.07
N SER A 270 -6.59 18.89 -22.85
CA SER A 270 -6.11 19.23 -24.18
C SER A 270 -7.26 19.60 -25.15
N LEU A 271 -8.38 18.83 -25.11
CA LEU A 271 -9.56 19.09 -25.92
C LEU A 271 -10.17 20.46 -25.60
N TYR A 272 -10.30 20.82 -24.32
CA TYR A 272 -10.92 22.08 -23.86
C TYR A 272 -10.00 23.29 -24.04
N SER A 273 -8.67 23.11 -24.04
CA SER A 273 -7.72 24.18 -24.32
C SER A 273 -7.54 24.46 -25.80
N GLY A 274 -8.03 23.57 -26.68
CA GLY A 274 -7.77 23.64 -28.13
C GLY A 274 -6.31 23.34 -28.49
N GLY A 275 -5.54 22.73 -27.58
CA GLY A 275 -4.17 22.30 -27.79
C GLY A 275 -4.06 20.95 -28.48
N GLU A 276 -2.87 20.62 -28.97
CA GLU A 276 -2.57 19.27 -29.44
C GLU A 276 -2.34 18.33 -28.25
N LEU A 277 -2.94 17.14 -28.30
CA LEU A 277 -2.73 16.13 -27.28
C LEU A 277 -1.32 15.54 -27.39
N ASP A 278 -0.53 15.63 -26.34
CA ASP A 278 0.73 14.87 -26.26
C ASP A 278 0.41 13.40 -25.92
N SER A 279 0.35 12.58 -26.98
CA SER A 279 0.09 11.14 -26.84
C SER A 279 1.17 10.43 -26.04
N ASN A 280 2.43 10.89 -26.08
CA ASN A 280 3.51 10.28 -25.30
C ASN A 280 3.31 10.53 -23.80
N ALA A 281 2.82 11.71 -23.41
CA ALA A 281 2.49 12.02 -22.01
C ALA A 281 1.35 11.12 -21.50
N VAL A 282 0.31 10.92 -22.30
CA VAL A 282 -0.80 10.01 -21.95
C VAL A 282 -0.32 8.57 -21.81
N ASP A 283 0.52 8.12 -22.73
CA ASP A 283 1.06 6.75 -22.70
C ASP A 283 2.00 6.53 -21.51
N GLU A 284 2.80 7.54 -21.15
CA GLU A 284 3.64 7.48 -19.93
C GLU A 284 2.79 7.37 -18.67
N ILE A 285 1.74 8.20 -18.52
CA ILE A 285 0.82 8.15 -17.39
C ILE A 285 0.20 6.74 -17.27
N ARG A 286 -0.28 6.19 -18.38
CA ARG A 286 -0.85 4.82 -18.42
C ARG A 286 0.18 3.76 -18.04
N ALA A 287 1.41 3.90 -18.49
CA ALA A 287 2.49 2.96 -18.17
C ALA A 287 2.84 3.01 -16.68
N VAL A 288 2.96 4.19 -16.08
CA VAL A 288 3.24 4.36 -14.64
C VAL A 288 2.10 3.77 -13.80
N ASP A 289 0.85 4.06 -14.17
CA ASP A 289 -0.33 3.54 -13.48
C ASP A 289 -0.47 2.02 -13.62
N SER A 290 -0.19 1.48 -14.80
CA SER A 290 -0.19 0.03 -15.04
C SER A 290 0.86 -0.67 -14.18
N LEU A 291 2.08 -0.14 -14.13
CA LEU A 291 3.14 -0.68 -13.28
C LEU A 291 2.77 -0.66 -11.80
N ARG A 292 2.10 0.41 -11.33
CA ARG A 292 1.61 0.51 -9.95
C ARG A 292 0.53 -0.55 -9.69
N SER A 293 -0.49 -0.62 -10.54
CA SER A 293 -1.56 -1.61 -10.46
C SER A 293 -1.02 -3.04 -10.49
N ASP A 294 -0.04 -3.30 -11.36
CA ASP A 294 0.62 -4.60 -11.44
C ASP A 294 1.43 -4.91 -10.17
N ILE A 295 2.02 -3.93 -9.52
CA ILE A 295 2.72 -4.13 -8.24
C ILE A 295 1.74 -4.46 -7.12
N GLU A 296 0.66 -3.71 -7.02
CA GLU A 296 -0.39 -3.89 -6.02
C GLU A 296 -1.13 -5.23 -6.18
N HIS A 297 -1.30 -5.74 -7.41
CA HIS A 297 -2.03 -6.97 -7.70
C HIS A 297 -1.14 -8.16 -8.08
N ALA A 298 0.17 -8.06 -7.86
CA ALA A 298 1.09 -9.15 -8.16
C ALA A 298 0.79 -10.42 -7.34
N VAL A 299 0.29 -10.25 -6.13
CA VAL A 299 -0.02 -11.32 -5.18
C VAL A 299 -1.47 -11.24 -4.79
N GLU A 300 -2.16 -12.37 -4.89
CA GLU A 300 -3.54 -12.54 -4.46
C GLU A 300 -3.59 -13.56 -3.31
N ILE A 301 -4.25 -13.22 -2.24
CA ILE A 301 -4.55 -14.18 -1.16
C ILE A 301 -5.78 -14.96 -1.59
N VAL A 302 -5.57 -16.24 -1.95
CA VAL A 302 -6.66 -17.12 -2.43
C VAL A 302 -7.44 -17.67 -1.25
N GLU A 303 -6.73 -18.09 -0.20
CA GLU A 303 -7.35 -18.71 0.97
C GLU A 303 -6.43 -18.59 2.19
N GLN A 304 -7.01 -18.28 3.34
CA GLN A 304 -6.40 -18.52 4.64
C GLN A 304 -7.24 -19.55 5.40
N LYS A 305 -6.62 -20.62 5.86
CA LYS A 305 -7.29 -21.69 6.62
C LYS A 305 -6.57 -21.93 7.92
N VAL A 306 -7.26 -21.69 9.02
CA VAL A 306 -6.78 -22.05 10.36
C VAL A 306 -6.99 -23.56 10.56
N LEU A 307 -5.96 -24.27 10.97
CA LEU A 307 -5.98 -25.72 11.23
C LEU A 307 -6.13 -26.03 12.71
N ASP A 308 -5.48 -25.24 13.55
CA ASP A 308 -5.52 -25.34 14.99
C ASP A 308 -5.27 -23.97 15.62
N SER A 309 -6.00 -23.64 16.69
CA SER A 309 -5.89 -22.33 17.33
C SER A 309 -6.25 -22.41 18.81
N THR A 310 -5.43 -21.72 19.61
CA THR A 310 -5.68 -21.40 21.00
C THR A 310 -5.31 -19.93 21.22
N GLU A 311 -5.51 -19.38 22.42
CA GLU A 311 -5.09 -18.02 22.74
C GLU A 311 -3.55 -17.81 22.72
N PHE A 312 -2.75 -18.89 22.73
CA PHE A 312 -1.28 -18.84 22.73
C PHE A 312 -0.63 -19.39 21.49
N HIS A 313 -1.40 -19.98 20.60
CA HIS A 313 -0.85 -20.66 19.43
C HIS A 313 -1.89 -20.74 18.31
N GLN A 314 -1.41 -20.52 17.08
CA GLN A 314 -2.20 -20.80 15.89
C GLN A 314 -1.34 -21.46 14.81
N GLU A 315 -1.90 -22.47 14.17
CA GLU A 315 -1.34 -23.15 13.01
C GLU A 315 -2.34 -23.09 11.86
N GLY A 316 -1.85 -22.75 10.68
CA GLY A 316 -2.74 -22.65 9.52
C GLY A 316 -1.99 -22.69 8.20
N VAL A 317 -2.75 -22.52 7.13
CA VAL A 317 -2.28 -22.49 5.75
C VAL A 317 -2.73 -21.19 5.11
N LEU A 318 -1.81 -20.55 4.39
CA LEU A 318 -2.05 -19.38 3.55
C LEU A 318 -1.75 -19.76 2.11
N VAL A 319 -2.73 -19.61 1.23
CA VAL A 319 -2.62 -19.90 -0.21
C VAL A 319 -2.54 -18.56 -0.96
N LEU A 320 -1.43 -18.36 -1.65
CA LEU A 320 -1.15 -17.16 -2.43
C LEU A 320 -1.09 -17.52 -3.91
N ASN A 321 -1.65 -16.68 -4.75
CA ASN A 321 -1.51 -16.78 -6.19
C ASN A 321 -0.63 -15.62 -6.70
N LEU A 322 0.53 -15.95 -7.25
CA LEU A 322 1.43 -14.98 -7.85
C LEU A 322 1.08 -14.82 -9.32
N ARG A 323 0.64 -13.64 -9.72
CA ARG A 323 0.15 -13.35 -11.07
C ARG A 323 1.26 -12.92 -12.05
N ARG A 324 2.42 -12.50 -11.53
CA ARG A 324 3.61 -12.15 -12.34
C ARG A 324 4.89 -12.48 -11.59
N PRO A 325 6.01 -12.72 -12.30
CA PRO A 325 7.28 -13.01 -11.64
C PRO A 325 7.74 -11.84 -10.75
N VAL A 326 8.08 -12.13 -9.50
CA VAL A 326 8.61 -11.14 -8.54
C VAL A 326 9.84 -11.71 -7.82
N LYS A 327 10.65 -10.85 -7.25
CA LYS A 327 11.78 -11.28 -6.43
C LYS A 327 11.34 -11.73 -5.03
N ASN A 328 10.33 -11.05 -4.48
CA ASN A 328 9.79 -11.31 -3.16
C ASN A 328 8.27 -11.42 -3.27
N LEU A 329 7.73 -12.53 -2.81
CA LEU A 329 6.30 -12.77 -2.63
C LEU A 329 5.99 -12.55 -1.16
N THR A 330 5.04 -11.67 -0.86
CA THR A 330 4.56 -11.41 0.49
C THR A 330 3.06 -11.68 0.55
N GLY A 331 2.64 -12.48 1.50
CA GLY A 331 1.24 -12.69 1.83
C GLY A 331 0.98 -12.29 3.26
N SER A 332 -0.06 -11.50 3.49
CA SER A 332 -0.52 -11.09 4.80
C SER A 332 -1.65 -11.98 5.26
N GLY A 333 -1.68 -12.35 6.53
CA GLY A 333 -2.75 -13.10 7.15
C GLY A 333 -3.12 -12.51 8.51
N TYR A 334 -4.17 -13.00 9.10
CA TYR A 334 -4.66 -12.55 10.40
C TYR A 334 -4.84 -13.73 11.36
N PHE A 335 -4.77 -13.44 12.67
CA PHE A 335 -5.06 -14.41 13.71
C PHE A 335 -6.54 -14.33 14.09
N ASP A 336 -7.24 -15.44 13.98
CA ASP A 336 -8.65 -15.56 14.38
C ASP A 336 -8.86 -16.86 15.20
N PRO A 337 -9.15 -16.78 16.49
CA PRO A 337 -9.17 -15.57 17.34
C PRO A 337 -7.79 -14.93 17.51
N TYR A 338 -7.74 -13.66 17.94
CA TYR A 338 -6.49 -12.95 18.26
C TYR A 338 -5.70 -13.71 19.32
N LEU A 339 -4.40 -13.69 19.19
CA LEU A 339 -3.51 -14.30 20.15
C LEU A 339 -3.33 -13.41 21.39
N SER A 340 -2.88 -14.00 22.48
CA SER A 340 -2.67 -13.26 23.75
C SER A 340 -1.55 -12.22 23.67
N ASP A 341 -0.56 -12.42 22.81
CA ASP A 341 0.58 -11.52 22.60
C ASP A 341 1.13 -11.72 21.19
N ALA A 342 2.05 -10.87 20.74
CA ALA A 342 2.73 -11.02 19.48
C ALA A 342 3.56 -12.32 19.47
N PRO A 343 3.25 -13.28 18.56
CA PRO A 343 3.87 -14.60 18.57
C PRO A 343 5.23 -14.61 17.87
N SER A 344 6.05 -15.59 18.20
CA SER A 344 7.11 -16.07 17.31
C SER A 344 6.51 -16.91 16.19
N MET A 345 7.01 -16.73 14.97
CA MET A 345 6.45 -17.39 13.78
C MET A 345 7.46 -18.25 13.06
N THR A 346 6.96 -19.37 12.53
CA THR A 346 7.69 -20.20 11.56
C THR A 346 6.80 -20.43 10.34
N VAL A 347 7.44 -20.60 9.17
CA VAL A 347 6.75 -20.86 7.90
C VAL A 347 7.44 -21.96 7.14
N THR A 348 6.66 -22.82 6.49
CA THR A 348 7.13 -23.87 5.59
C THR A 348 6.37 -23.79 4.27
N LEU A 349 7.03 -24.04 3.17
CA LEU A 349 6.43 -24.14 1.85
C LEU A 349 5.87 -25.56 1.67
N VAL A 350 4.57 -25.65 1.39
CA VAL A 350 3.88 -26.92 1.17
C VAL A 350 3.83 -27.25 -0.32
N SER A 351 3.51 -26.26 -1.16
CA SER A 351 3.53 -26.39 -2.62
C SER A 351 3.87 -25.08 -3.28
N ALA A 352 4.47 -25.16 -4.47
CA ALA A 352 4.82 -24.03 -5.33
C ALA A 352 4.87 -24.53 -6.78
N PRO A 353 4.97 -23.60 -7.78
CA PRO A 353 5.23 -23.97 -9.17
C PRO A 353 6.51 -24.79 -9.34
N GLU A 354 6.52 -25.72 -10.31
CA GLU A 354 7.65 -26.65 -10.52
C GLU A 354 8.96 -25.95 -10.88
N GLU A 355 8.87 -24.75 -11.49
CA GLU A 355 10.03 -23.95 -11.89
C GLU A 355 10.66 -23.17 -10.72
N LEU A 356 10.18 -23.34 -9.50
CA LEU A 356 10.73 -22.66 -8.33
C LEU A 356 12.16 -23.11 -8.06
N GLY A 357 13.11 -22.19 -8.21
CA GLY A 357 14.52 -22.41 -7.88
C GLY A 357 14.78 -22.30 -6.38
N LYS A 358 16.00 -21.90 -6.01
CA LYS A 358 16.33 -21.69 -4.60
C LYS A 358 15.55 -20.52 -4.00
N TYR A 359 15.05 -20.70 -2.81
CA TYR A 359 14.27 -19.70 -2.10
C TYR A 359 14.63 -19.65 -0.61
N LYS A 360 14.22 -18.53 0.01
CA LYS A 360 14.26 -18.35 1.46
C LYS A 360 12.85 -18.03 1.95
N LEU A 361 12.48 -18.55 3.10
CA LEU A 361 11.23 -18.24 3.77
C LEU A 361 11.49 -17.32 4.95
N ARG A 362 10.58 -16.39 5.16
CA ARG A 362 10.54 -15.53 6.34
C ARG A 362 9.10 -15.39 6.79
N ALA A 363 8.85 -15.43 8.07
CA ALA A 363 7.58 -15.09 8.69
C ALA A 363 7.85 -14.10 9.81
N GLY A 364 6.88 -13.24 10.07
CA GLY A 364 6.99 -12.29 11.17
C GLY A 364 5.70 -11.54 11.38
N THR A 365 5.57 -11.03 12.59
CA THR A 365 4.52 -10.11 13.00
C THR A 365 5.07 -9.19 14.09
N GLY A 366 4.48 -8.02 14.25
CA GLY A 366 4.68 -7.11 15.38
C GLY A 366 3.43 -7.01 16.25
N THR A 367 2.38 -7.78 15.94
CA THR A 367 1.05 -7.70 16.55
C THR A 367 0.54 -9.08 16.94
N ASN A 368 -0.53 -9.12 17.70
CA ASN A 368 -1.23 -10.35 18.08
C ASN A 368 -2.45 -10.66 17.17
N TYR A 369 -2.69 -9.87 16.12
CA TYR A 369 -3.86 -9.98 15.26
C TYR A 369 -3.54 -10.20 13.78
N ASP A 370 -2.33 -9.90 13.29
CA ASP A 370 -1.92 -10.08 11.89
C ASP A 370 -0.49 -10.61 11.75
N PHE A 371 -0.14 -11.06 10.54
CA PHE A 371 1.21 -11.55 10.23
C PHE A 371 1.52 -11.47 8.75
N ASN A 372 2.82 -11.52 8.42
CA ASN A 372 3.31 -11.58 7.06
C ASN A 372 4.18 -12.81 6.82
N LEU A 373 3.94 -13.47 5.68
CA LEU A 373 4.76 -14.58 5.18
C LEU A 373 5.45 -14.15 3.90
N HIS A 374 6.74 -14.45 3.81
CA HIS A 374 7.54 -14.06 2.65
C HIS A 374 8.21 -15.28 2.02
N VAL A 375 8.12 -15.35 0.69
CA VAL A 375 8.96 -16.22 -0.14
C VAL A 375 9.90 -15.32 -0.92
N ILE A 376 11.19 -15.50 -0.76
CA ILE A 376 12.23 -14.65 -1.33
C ILE A 376 13.08 -15.52 -2.25
N SER A 377 13.27 -15.12 -3.51
CA SER A 377 14.17 -15.81 -4.42
C SER A 377 15.58 -15.86 -3.83
N GLY A 378 16.14 -17.05 -3.76
CA GLY A 378 17.47 -17.32 -3.19
C GLY A 378 18.62 -17.11 -4.16
N GLU A 379 18.35 -16.96 -5.44
CA GLU A 379 19.35 -16.77 -6.49
C GLU A 379 19.33 -15.34 -7.02
N TYR A 380 20.50 -14.83 -7.32
CA TYR A 380 20.65 -13.49 -7.85
C TYR A 380 20.07 -13.40 -9.29
N GLY A 381 19.19 -12.44 -9.51
CA GLY A 381 18.54 -12.25 -10.84
C GLY A 381 17.38 -13.19 -11.12
N GLN A 382 17.16 -14.24 -10.34
CA GLN A 382 16.02 -15.13 -10.53
C GLN A 382 14.78 -14.56 -9.84
N LEU A 383 13.65 -14.59 -10.56
CA LEU A 383 12.34 -14.22 -10.04
C LEU A 383 11.57 -15.48 -9.61
N LEU A 384 10.67 -15.32 -8.67
CA LEU A 384 9.72 -16.37 -8.32
C LEU A 384 8.75 -16.59 -9.47
N PRO A 385 8.50 -17.84 -9.90
CA PRO A 385 7.61 -18.16 -11.02
C PRO A 385 6.15 -17.86 -10.69
N VAL A 386 5.37 -17.54 -11.71
CA VAL A 386 3.92 -17.34 -11.65
C VAL A 386 3.23 -18.63 -11.23
N GLY A 387 2.21 -18.52 -10.37
CA GLY A 387 1.39 -19.65 -9.96
C GLY A 387 1.08 -19.63 -8.47
N GLN A 388 0.55 -20.74 -7.99
CA GLN A 388 0.05 -20.84 -6.63
C GLN A 388 1.14 -21.32 -5.66
N TYR A 389 1.23 -20.63 -4.52
CA TYR A 389 2.11 -20.95 -3.40
C TYR A 389 1.28 -21.26 -2.18
N THR A 390 1.48 -22.44 -1.58
CA THR A 390 0.83 -22.83 -0.35
C THR A 390 1.84 -22.81 0.79
N LEU A 391 1.61 -21.93 1.75
CA LEU A 391 2.47 -21.73 2.90
C LEU A 391 1.77 -22.21 4.17
N LYS A 392 2.43 -23.08 4.94
CA LYS A 392 1.95 -23.47 6.27
C LYS A 392 2.70 -22.64 7.31
N TYR A 393 1.96 -21.99 8.19
CA TYR A 393 2.52 -21.19 9.28
C TYR A 393 2.20 -21.81 10.64
N LYS A 394 3.06 -21.52 11.61
CA LYS A 394 2.84 -21.75 13.03
C LYS A 394 3.25 -20.49 13.76
N ALA A 395 2.33 -19.98 14.55
CA ALA A 395 2.50 -18.86 15.44
C ALA A 395 2.42 -19.36 16.88
N LYS A 396 3.38 -18.98 17.72
CA LYS A 396 3.40 -19.37 19.12
C LYS A 396 3.80 -18.17 19.96
N CYS A 397 2.91 -17.75 20.83
CA CYS A 397 3.24 -16.80 21.89
C CYS A 397 4.26 -17.43 22.81
N GLY A 398 5.15 -16.64 23.38
CA GLY A 398 6.02 -17.13 24.45
C GLY A 398 5.18 -17.89 25.46
N SER A 399 5.57 -19.10 25.80
CA SER A 399 4.90 -19.83 26.89
C SER A 399 4.82 -18.86 28.05
N PRO A 400 3.66 -18.66 28.69
CA PRO A 400 3.67 -18.00 29.98
C PRO A 400 4.80 -18.66 30.77
N ASP A 401 5.73 -17.85 31.29
CA ASP A 401 6.82 -18.36 32.13
C ASP A 401 6.17 -19.04 33.33
N TYR A 402 5.89 -20.33 33.18
CA TYR A 402 5.43 -21.13 34.28
C TYR A 402 6.60 -21.32 35.25
N THR A 403 6.35 -20.97 36.46
CA THR A 403 7.26 -21.28 37.54
C THR A 403 6.50 -22.13 38.53
N THR A 404 7.16 -23.12 39.14
CA THR A 404 6.52 -23.86 40.21
C THR A 404 6.37 -22.99 41.46
N VAL A 405 5.35 -23.27 42.29
CA VAL A 405 5.15 -22.61 43.59
C VAL A 405 6.43 -22.64 44.42
N ARG A 406 7.12 -23.79 44.46
CA ARG A 406 8.42 -23.95 45.13
C ARG A 406 9.48 -22.96 44.63
N LYS A 407 9.63 -22.81 43.29
CA LYS A 407 10.60 -21.91 42.70
C LYS A 407 10.25 -20.45 42.99
N LEU A 408 8.98 -20.07 42.88
CA LEU A 408 8.52 -18.72 43.19
C LEU A 408 8.69 -18.40 44.66
N ALA A 409 8.39 -19.34 45.59
CA ALA A 409 8.60 -19.18 47.03
C ALA A 409 10.06 -18.92 47.36
N ASN A 410 10.99 -19.66 46.71
CA ASN A 410 12.42 -19.44 46.86
C ASN A 410 12.88 -18.09 46.32
N ASP A 411 12.39 -17.70 45.14
CA ASP A 411 12.77 -16.44 44.47
C ASP A 411 12.33 -15.20 45.28
N VAL A 412 11.16 -15.27 45.95
CA VAL A 412 10.64 -14.17 46.75
C VAL A 412 10.95 -14.29 48.29
N GLY A 413 11.57 -15.38 48.69
CA GLY A 413 12.00 -15.59 50.05
C GLY A 413 10.87 -15.79 51.09
N VAL A 414 9.75 -16.42 50.65
CA VAL A 414 8.61 -16.72 51.55
C VAL A 414 8.43 -18.25 51.72
N PRO A 415 7.89 -18.71 52.89
CA PRO A 415 7.56 -20.12 53.09
C PRO A 415 6.53 -20.60 52.04
N ILE A 416 6.67 -21.83 51.54
CA ILE A 416 5.82 -22.43 50.50
C ILE A 416 4.37 -22.42 50.94
N GLU A 417 4.06 -22.85 52.14
CA GLU A 417 2.69 -22.92 52.67
C GLU A 417 2.02 -21.52 52.68
N ARG A 418 2.79 -20.50 53.02
CA ARG A 418 2.29 -19.09 53.00
C ARG A 418 2.04 -18.59 51.58
N LEU A 419 2.88 -18.99 50.63
CA LEU A 419 2.68 -18.62 49.23
C LEU A 419 1.46 -19.31 48.62
N ILE A 420 1.23 -20.59 48.95
CA ILE A 420 0.03 -21.36 48.54
C ILE A 420 -1.22 -20.65 49.08
N GLU A 421 -1.22 -20.28 50.36
CA GLU A 421 -2.35 -19.56 50.97
C GLU A 421 -2.62 -18.23 50.26
N GLN A 422 -1.60 -17.44 50.00
CA GLN A 422 -1.70 -16.14 49.30
C GLN A 422 -2.19 -16.28 47.85
N LEU A 423 -1.74 -17.30 47.15
CA LEU A 423 -2.19 -17.59 45.79
C LEU A 423 -3.68 -17.97 45.78
N ASN A 424 -4.11 -18.85 46.69
CA ASN A 424 -5.52 -19.22 46.80
C ASN A 424 -6.40 -18.02 47.19
N LEU A 425 -5.95 -17.18 48.08
CA LEU A 425 -6.65 -15.93 48.46
C LEU A 425 -6.70 -14.92 47.29
N ALA A 426 -5.70 -14.95 46.39
CA ALA A 426 -5.70 -14.15 45.17
C ALA A 426 -6.57 -14.74 44.06
N GLY A 427 -7.21 -15.89 44.29
CA GLY A 427 -8.05 -16.59 43.30
C GLY A 427 -7.26 -17.44 42.32
N VAL A 428 -6.02 -17.82 42.65
CA VAL A 428 -5.18 -18.76 41.88
C VAL A 428 -5.21 -20.10 42.61
N GLU A 429 -5.95 -21.07 42.10
CA GLU A 429 -6.06 -22.40 42.69
C GLU A 429 -4.75 -23.17 42.54
N VAL A 430 -4.08 -23.39 43.69
CA VAL A 430 -2.87 -24.21 43.83
C VAL A 430 -2.98 -25.04 45.09
N SER A 431 -2.49 -26.26 45.04
CA SER A 431 -2.59 -27.22 46.17
C SER A 431 -1.22 -27.75 46.60
N ASP A 432 -0.22 -27.71 45.72
CA ASP A 432 1.10 -28.32 45.95
C ASP A 432 2.24 -27.38 45.48
N GLU A 433 3.42 -27.62 46.01
CA GLU A 433 4.64 -26.87 45.70
C GLU A 433 5.15 -27.11 44.29
N VAL A 434 4.68 -28.17 43.60
CA VAL A 434 5.00 -28.48 42.20
C VAL A 434 4.01 -27.88 41.19
N ASP A 435 2.89 -27.33 41.69
CA ASP A 435 1.94 -26.67 40.82
C ASP A 435 2.59 -25.52 40.05
N GLU A 436 2.25 -25.37 38.80
CA GLU A 436 2.78 -24.35 37.91
C GLU A 436 1.93 -23.08 37.96
N ILE A 437 2.60 -21.94 38.08
CA ILE A 437 2.00 -20.60 38.13
C ILE A 437 2.45 -19.83 36.89
N SER A 438 1.49 -19.34 36.13
CA SER A 438 1.73 -18.47 34.96
C SER A 438 2.11 -17.05 35.37
N SER A 439 2.69 -16.28 34.43
CA SER A 439 2.98 -14.84 34.63
C SER A 439 1.72 -14.04 34.93
N LEU A 440 0.57 -14.38 34.36
CA LEU A 440 -0.72 -13.76 34.66
C LEU A 440 -1.16 -14.02 36.11
N GLN A 441 -1.02 -15.25 36.57
CA GLN A 441 -1.32 -15.59 37.97
C GLN A 441 -0.37 -14.93 38.98
N LYS A 442 0.91 -14.70 38.61
CA LYS A 442 1.83 -13.89 39.38
C LYS A 442 1.36 -12.43 39.48
N ILE A 443 0.89 -11.86 38.36
CA ILE A 443 0.35 -10.49 38.34
C ILE A 443 -0.90 -10.41 39.21
N GLN A 444 -1.78 -11.43 39.15
CA GLN A 444 -2.97 -11.50 40.01
C GLN A 444 -2.62 -11.54 41.49
N LEU A 445 -1.63 -12.34 41.88
CA LEU A 445 -1.07 -12.37 43.24
C LEU A 445 -0.51 -10.99 43.63
N LEU A 446 0.28 -10.35 42.78
CA LEU A 446 0.85 -9.04 43.06
C LEU A 446 -0.23 -7.96 43.25
N LYS A 447 -1.28 -7.99 42.47
CA LYS A 447 -2.43 -7.10 42.57
C LYS A 447 -3.13 -7.31 43.94
N TYR A 448 -3.42 -8.56 44.26
CA TYR A 448 -4.02 -8.92 45.57
C TYR A 448 -3.17 -8.43 46.74
N LEU A 449 -1.85 -8.69 46.72
CA LEU A 449 -0.94 -8.24 47.80
C LEU A 449 -0.86 -6.72 47.86
N ARG A 450 -0.90 -5.99 46.78
CA ARG A 450 -0.94 -4.53 46.76
C ARG A 450 -2.23 -4.00 47.38
N ASP A 451 -3.37 -4.59 47.03
CA ASP A 451 -4.67 -4.18 47.59
C ASP A 451 -4.79 -4.46 49.08
N GLN A 452 -4.20 -5.57 49.58
CA GLN A 452 -4.23 -5.94 51.00
C GLN A 452 -3.18 -5.18 51.85
N TYR A 453 -1.99 -4.93 51.29
CA TYR A 453 -0.85 -4.41 52.10
C TYR A 453 -0.32 -3.06 51.57
N GLY A 454 -0.86 -2.53 50.49
CA GLY A 454 -0.40 -1.27 49.85
C GLY A 454 -0.93 0.01 50.49
N HIS A 455 -1.79 -0.08 51.51
CA HIS A 455 -2.37 1.09 52.21
C HIS A 455 -1.60 1.54 53.47
N ASN A 456 -0.40 1.00 53.68
CA ASN A 456 0.45 1.45 54.82
C ASN A 456 1.76 2.05 54.27
N LYS A 457 1.65 3.27 53.72
CA LYS A 457 2.74 4.29 53.76
C LYS A 457 2.15 5.68 53.58
#